data_7ddc215ab28a021e71247833f0123eba
#
_entry.id   7ddc215ab28a021e71247833f0123eba
#
_cell.length_a   1.000
_cell.length_b   1.000
_cell.length_c   1.000
_cell.angle_alpha   90.00
_cell.angle_beta   90.00
_cell.angle_gamma   90.00
#
_symmetry.space_group_name_H-M   'P 1'
#
loop_
_entity.id
_entity.type
_entity.pdbx_description
1 polymer ?
#
loop_
_entity_poly.entity_id
_entity_poly.type
_entity_poly.pdbx_seq_one_letter_code
_entity_poly.pdbx_strand_id
1 'polypeptide(L)'
;MAASTNRPLGVAIAGLGFGEAVHLPALRDCPGTEPVALWHPRAERLERACRAAELGGSTDFSAVLADPRVEAVVIATPPAPRFELARQALEAGKHLLLEKPVALEAAAIEELQRLAIRNKLCVAVDFEYRAVPVFQQLAALLAGGMLGEPWLVKLDWLMASRADASRPWTWYSQAAEGGGVLGALGTHAFDILNWLVGPAELHAARLSTAIRERPLAGAKGAGASAMGAVDAEDIALIQLDLSDSLGRRVPAQVNLSSVTRAGRGCWLELYGREATLVLGSANQADYVHGFQLAISRPGEPLRPVPADPALAFGRTWEDGRIAPVCRLIGWWAQATREGRPMVPGLAEAAASQGLCDAARRHQPIGHP
;
A
#
# COMPACT_ATOMS: atom_id res chain seq x y z
N MET A 1 20.19 28.79 -12.64
CA MET A 1 20.52 27.91 -11.51
C MET A 1 19.72 28.37 -10.31
N ALA A 2 18.56 27.77 -10.04
CA ALA A 2 17.77 28.09 -8.85
C ALA A 2 18.51 27.51 -7.64
N ALA A 3 18.71 28.34 -6.62
CA ALA A 3 19.30 27.93 -5.35
C ALA A 3 18.47 26.76 -4.78
N SER A 4 19.06 25.60 -4.60
CA SER A 4 18.51 24.48 -3.86
C SER A 4 18.22 25.01 -2.44
N THR A 5 16.97 25.37 -2.16
CA THR A 5 16.54 25.75 -0.80
C THR A 5 16.62 24.48 0.04
N ASN A 6 17.54 24.46 0.98
CA ASN A 6 17.73 23.37 1.94
C ASN A 6 16.58 23.27 2.99
N ARG A 7 15.41 23.85 2.64
CA ARG A 7 14.22 23.88 3.50
C ARG A 7 13.43 22.58 3.36
N PRO A 8 12.94 21.97 4.44
CA PRO A 8 12.03 20.83 4.38
C PRO A 8 10.77 21.15 3.56
N LEU A 9 10.23 20.14 2.87
CA LEU A 9 8.97 20.22 2.15
C LEU A 9 7.83 20.35 3.16
N GLY A 10 7.04 21.41 3.09
CA GLY A 10 5.89 21.63 3.95
C GLY A 10 4.73 20.70 3.55
N VAL A 11 4.32 19.80 4.43
CA VAL A 11 3.37 18.74 4.12
C VAL A 11 2.12 18.84 4.97
N ALA A 12 0.94 18.87 4.35
CA ALA A 12 -0.33 18.68 5.04
C ALA A 12 -0.73 17.18 5.05
N ILE A 13 -1.48 16.77 6.08
CA ILE A 13 -2.00 15.41 6.20
C ILE A 13 -3.52 15.43 6.14
N ALA A 14 -4.10 14.77 5.13
CA ALA A 14 -5.53 14.58 4.96
C ALA A 14 -5.94 13.14 5.35
N GLY A 15 -6.72 13.01 6.43
CA GLY A 15 -7.11 11.73 7.02
C GLY A 15 -6.29 11.35 8.25
N LEU A 16 -7.00 11.18 9.38
CA LEU A 16 -6.41 11.04 10.72
C LEU A 16 -6.49 9.59 11.28
N GLY A 17 -6.51 8.59 10.41
CA GLY A 17 -6.33 7.18 10.79
C GLY A 17 -4.86 6.81 10.71
N PHE A 18 -4.49 6.24 9.58
CA PHE A 18 -3.09 5.92 9.26
C PHE A 18 -2.22 7.18 9.16
N GLY A 19 -2.80 8.30 8.68
CA GLY A 19 -2.11 9.60 8.61
C GLY A 19 -1.57 10.08 9.95
N GLU A 20 -2.35 9.97 11.02
CA GLU A 20 -1.93 10.35 12.38
C GLU A 20 -0.97 9.31 13.00
N ALA A 21 -1.28 8.01 12.82
CA ALA A 21 -0.54 6.95 13.49
C ALA A 21 0.83 6.66 12.85
N VAL A 22 0.95 6.79 11.53
CA VAL A 22 2.15 6.37 10.77
C VAL A 22 2.78 7.53 10.01
N HIS A 23 2.02 8.26 9.17
CA HIS A 23 2.61 9.31 8.34
C HIS A 23 3.13 10.50 9.15
N LEU A 24 2.42 10.92 10.19
CA LEU A 24 2.84 12.07 11.02
C LEU A 24 4.20 11.83 11.68
N PRO A 25 4.43 10.73 12.44
CA PRO A 25 5.74 10.46 13.00
C PRO A 25 6.82 10.24 11.93
N ALA A 26 6.50 9.61 10.80
CA ALA A 26 7.43 9.41 9.69
C ALA A 26 7.85 10.74 9.03
N LEU A 27 6.92 11.68 8.82
CA LEU A 27 7.23 13.02 8.29
C LEU A 27 8.10 13.83 9.25
N ARG A 28 7.89 13.72 10.56
CA ARG A 28 8.69 14.39 11.58
C ARG A 28 10.13 13.87 11.66
N ASP A 29 10.32 12.58 11.40
CA ASP A 29 11.64 11.96 11.44
C ASP A 29 12.42 12.10 10.12
N CYS A 30 11.74 12.39 9.03
CA CYS A 30 12.37 12.59 7.73
C CYS A 30 12.91 14.02 7.59
N PRO A 31 14.24 14.24 7.52
CA PRO A 31 14.82 15.59 7.43
C PRO A 31 14.38 16.39 6.20
N GLY A 32 13.82 15.69 5.21
CA GLY A 32 13.35 16.26 3.95
C GLY A 32 11.95 16.86 4.00
N THR A 33 11.20 16.70 5.10
CA THR A 33 9.78 17.08 5.20
C THR A 33 9.48 17.72 6.54
N GLU A 34 8.42 18.53 6.56
CA GLU A 34 7.88 19.16 7.77
C GLU A 34 6.35 19.08 7.73
N PRO A 35 5.68 18.42 8.68
CA PRO A 35 4.22 18.47 8.78
C PRO A 35 3.78 19.86 9.23
N VAL A 36 2.91 20.52 8.43
CA VAL A 36 2.50 21.93 8.67
C VAL A 36 1.01 22.10 8.94
N ALA A 37 0.15 21.17 8.51
CA ALA A 37 -1.29 21.25 8.71
C ALA A 37 -1.95 19.87 8.69
N LEU A 38 -3.14 19.78 9.34
CA LEU A 38 -3.99 18.61 9.34
C LEU A 38 -5.35 18.93 8.69
N TRP A 39 -5.93 17.95 8.00
CA TRP A 39 -7.29 18.03 7.50
C TRP A 39 -8.12 16.83 7.92
N HIS A 40 -9.35 17.11 8.36
CA HIS A 40 -10.37 16.07 8.56
C HIS A 40 -11.77 16.70 8.50
N PRO A 41 -12.79 16.05 7.86
CA PRO A 41 -14.12 16.65 7.69
C PRO A 41 -14.90 16.78 9.01
N ARG A 42 -14.53 16.06 10.06
CA ARG A 42 -15.15 16.12 11.38
C ARG A 42 -14.32 17.01 12.32
N ALA A 43 -14.90 18.16 12.71
CA ALA A 43 -14.22 19.17 13.54
C ALA A 43 -13.69 18.61 14.86
N GLU A 44 -14.49 17.87 15.60
CA GLU A 44 -14.12 17.30 16.89
C GLU A 44 -12.89 16.38 16.83
N ARG A 45 -12.80 15.56 15.75
CA ARG A 45 -11.65 14.69 15.53
C ARG A 45 -10.41 15.49 15.12
N LEU A 46 -10.59 16.50 14.27
CA LEU A 46 -9.52 17.40 13.85
C LEU A 46 -8.93 18.16 15.05
N GLU A 47 -9.75 18.79 15.86
CA GLU A 47 -9.31 19.55 17.05
C GLU A 47 -8.49 18.69 18.02
N ARG A 48 -8.93 17.44 18.26
CA ARG A 48 -8.16 16.51 19.11
C ARG A 48 -6.79 16.21 18.51
N ALA A 49 -6.73 15.91 17.21
CA ALA A 49 -5.48 15.62 16.53
C ALA A 49 -4.56 16.83 16.45
N CYS A 50 -5.09 18.03 16.18
CA CYS A 50 -4.33 19.26 16.16
C CYS A 50 -3.68 19.56 17.52
N ARG A 51 -4.42 19.37 18.62
CA ARG A 51 -3.86 19.54 19.98
C ARG A 51 -2.76 18.52 20.27
N ALA A 52 -2.96 17.25 19.92
CA ALA A 52 -1.99 16.19 20.16
C ALA A 52 -0.72 16.36 19.30
N ALA A 53 -0.88 16.85 18.09
CA ALA A 53 0.21 17.08 17.14
C ALA A 53 0.87 18.46 17.25
N GLU A 54 0.30 19.39 18.02
CA GLU A 54 0.74 20.81 18.07
C GLU A 54 0.77 21.45 16.68
N LEU A 55 -0.21 21.09 15.82
CA LEU A 55 -0.35 21.58 14.45
C LEU A 55 -1.69 22.30 14.26
N GLY A 56 -1.71 23.25 13.34
CA GLY A 56 -2.95 23.82 12.82
C GLY A 56 -3.69 22.85 11.89
N GLY A 57 -4.95 23.16 11.60
CA GLY A 57 -5.74 22.39 10.65
C GLY A 57 -7.05 23.07 10.28
N SER A 58 -7.73 22.52 9.29
CA SER A 58 -9.03 22.98 8.82
C SER A 58 -9.93 21.81 8.45
N THR A 59 -11.24 21.97 8.61
CA THR A 59 -12.25 21.06 8.03
C THR A 59 -12.53 21.38 6.56
N ASP A 60 -12.14 22.55 6.09
CA ASP A 60 -12.17 22.96 4.70
C ASP A 60 -10.84 22.58 4.02
N PHE A 61 -10.91 21.65 3.07
CA PHE A 61 -9.71 21.17 2.35
C PHE A 61 -9.12 22.28 1.45
N SER A 62 -9.96 23.11 0.86
CA SER A 62 -9.49 24.21 0.02
C SER A 62 -8.68 25.25 0.82
N ALA A 63 -9.05 25.50 2.06
CA ALA A 63 -8.28 26.36 2.97
C ALA A 63 -6.91 25.77 3.30
N VAL A 64 -6.80 24.42 3.45
CA VAL A 64 -5.50 23.76 3.63
C VAL A 64 -4.65 23.87 2.37
N LEU A 65 -5.24 23.70 1.19
CA LEU A 65 -4.53 23.83 -0.08
C LEU A 65 -4.07 25.25 -0.37
N ALA A 66 -4.79 26.27 0.14
CA ALA A 66 -4.45 27.68 -0.02
C ALA A 66 -3.33 28.15 0.94
N ASP A 67 -3.01 27.38 1.99
CA ASP A 67 -1.91 27.74 2.91
C ASP A 67 -0.57 27.71 2.15
N PRO A 68 0.17 28.84 2.12
CA PRO A 68 1.44 28.93 1.39
C PRO A 68 2.55 28.04 1.98
N ARG A 69 2.41 27.56 3.21
CA ARG A 69 3.34 26.61 3.82
C ARG A 69 3.15 25.20 3.29
N VAL A 70 1.96 24.88 2.77
CA VAL A 70 1.64 23.56 2.21
C VAL A 70 2.15 23.49 0.77
N GLU A 71 3.19 22.72 0.55
CA GLU A 71 3.77 22.40 -0.76
C GLU A 71 3.33 21.03 -1.25
N ALA A 72 2.98 20.15 -0.32
CA ALA A 72 2.59 18.78 -0.60
C ALA A 72 1.51 18.29 0.37
N VAL A 73 0.80 17.22 -0.02
CA VAL A 73 -0.25 16.62 0.80
C VAL A 73 -0.09 15.10 0.87
N VAL A 74 -0.10 14.55 2.07
CA VAL A 74 -0.34 13.11 2.31
C VAL A 74 -1.84 12.88 2.39
N ILE A 75 -2.40 11.99 1.55
CA ILE A 75 -3.82 11.67 1.57
C ILE A 75 -4.02 10.23 2.06
N ALA A 76 -4.41 10.09 3.34
CA ALA A 76 -4.62 8.83 4.06
C ALA A 76 -6.10 8.61 4.45
N THR A 77 -7.03 9.09 3.62
CA THR A 77 -8.47 8.84 3.75
C THR A 77 -8.85 7.43 3.28
N PRO A 78 -10.06 6.93 3.52
CA PRO A 78 -10.60 5.79 2.79
C PRO A 78 -10.54 5.98 1.26
N PRO A 79 -10.55 4.91 0.45
CA PRO A 79 -10.33 5.01 -1.00
C PRO A 79 -11.37 5.88 -1.74
N ALA A 80 -12.66 5.77 -1.41
CA ALA A 80 -13.73 6.45 -2.14
C ALA A 80 -13.56 7.98 -2.23
N PRO A 81 -13.35 8.76 -1.14
CA PRO A 81 -13.14 10.21 -1.24
C PRO A 81 -11.73 10.59 -1.75
N ARG A 82 -10.78 9.65 -1.84
CA ARG A 82 -9.37 9.96 -2.09
C ARG A 82 -9.12 10.51 -3.48
N PHE A 83 -9.78 9.97 -4.49
CA PHE A 83 -9.66 10.47 -5.87
C PHE A 83 -9.92 11.96 -5.98
N GLU A 84 -11.06 12.41 -5.44
CA GLU A 84 -11.46 13.82 -5.53
C GLU A 84 -10.51 14.74 -4.74
N LEU A 85 -10.06 14.32 -3.56
CA LEU A 85 -9.08 15.08 -2.77
C LEU A 85 -7.72 15.16 -3.50
N ALA A 86 -7.28 14.06 -4.13
CA ALA A 86 -6.05 14.04 -4.91
C ALA A 86 -6.14 14.95 -6.14
N ARG A 87 -7.28 14.93 -6.84
CA ARG A 87 -7.55 15.81 -7.99
C ARG A 87 -7.47 17.28 -7.59
N GLN A 88 -8.18 17.68 -6.52
CA GLN A 88 -8.15 19.07 -6.02
C GLN A 88 -6.72 19.51 -5.62
N ALA A 89 -5.97 18.64 -4.94
CA ALA A 89 -4.61 18.97 -4.53
C ALA A 89 -3.67 19.11 -5.74
N LEU A 90 -3.77 18.24 -6.76
CA LEU A 90 -3.01 18.37 -8.00
C LEU A 90 -3.38 19.64 -8.79
N GLU A 91 -4.67 20.01 -8.84
CA GLU A 91 -5.13 21.26 -9.46
C GLU A 91 -4.62 22.50 -8.72
N ALA A 92 -4.48 22.41 -7.40
CA ALA A 92 -3.87 23.44 -6.56
C ALA A 92 -2.33 23.46 -6.61
N GLY A 93 -1.71 22.64 -7.45
CA GLY A 93 -0.25 22.60 -7.64
C GLY A 93 0.51 21.94 -6.50
N LYS A 94 -0.12 21.01 -5.74
CA LYS A 94 0.52 20.32 -4.62
C LYS A 94 1.06 18.96 -5.03
N HIS A 95 2.28 18.61 -4.58
CA HIS A 95 2.82 17.26 -4.67
C HIS A 95 2.05 16.32 -3.74
N LEU A 96 2.02 15.00 -4.04
CA LEU A 96 1.22 14.06 -3.26
C LEU A 96 2.01 12.84 -2.79
N LEU A 97 1.65 12.36 -1.60
CA LEU A 97 1.85 10.99 -1.16
C LEU A 97 0.47 10.40 -0.89
N LEU A 98 0.11 9.35 -1.61
CA LEU A 98 -1.21 8.73 -1.57
C LEU A 98 -1.15 7.37 -0.89
N GLU A 99 -2.05 7.12 0.04
CA GLU A 99 -2.32 5.78 0.52
C GLU A 99 -2.92 4.89 -0.58
N LYS A 100 -2.66 3.60 -0.47
CA LYS A 100 -3.29 2.59 -1.34
C LYS A 100 -4.60 2.04 -0.69
N PRO A 101 -5.54 1.56 -1.47
CA PRO A 101 -5.72 1.79 -2.90
C PRO A 101 -5.88 3.28 -3.22
N VAL A 102 -5.26 3.75 -4.28
CA VAL A 102 -5.29 5.19 -4.63
C VAL A 102 -6.68 5.66 -5.00
N ALA A 103 -7.41 4.84 -5.74
CA ALA A 103 -8.80 5.07 -6.16
C ALA A 103 -9.54 3.73 -6.27
N LEU A 104 -10.82 3.77 -6.63
CA LEU A 104 -11.66 2.58 -6.75
C LEU A 104 -11.40 1.80 -8.05
N GLU A 105 -10.89 2.46 -9.08
CA GLU A 105 -10.65 1.91 -10.41
C GLU A 105 -9.33 2.43 -10.99
N ALA A 106 -8.67 1.62 -11.84
CA ALA A 106 -7.41 1.99 -12.48
C ALA A 106 -7.55 3.23 -13.39
N ALA A 107 -8.67 3.38 -14.10
CA ALA A 107 -8.91 4.53 -14.97
C ALA A 107 -8.88 5.87 -14.24
N ALA A 108 -9.39 5.92 -12.99
CA ALA A 108 -9.30 7.11 -12.14
C ALA A 108 -7.85 7.43 -11.73
N ILE A 109 -7.03 6.41 -11.49
CA ILE A 109 -5.60 6.60 -11.19
C ILE A 109 -4.86 7.13 -12.41
N GLU A 110 -5.17 6.64 -13.61
CA GLU A 110 -4.59 7.16 -14.86
C GLU A 110 -4.98 8.62 -15.12
N GLU A 111 -6.18 9.03 -14.72
CA GLU A 111 -6.60 10.44 -14.79
C GLU A 111 -5.73 11.32 -13.88
N LEU A 112 -5.51 10.91 -12.62
CA LEU A 112 -4.60 11.59 -11.71
C LEU A 112 -3.17 11.62 -12.25
N GLN A 113 -2.71 10.56 -12.90
CA GLN A 113 -1.38 10.51 -13.51
C GLN A 113 -1.24 11.53 -14.63
N ARG A 114 -2.23 11.62 -15.55
CA ARG A 114 -2.23 12.64 -16.61
C ARG A 114 -2.22 14.06 -16.03
N LEU A 115 -2.98 14.30 -14.95
CA LEU A 115 -3.03 15.60 -14.26
C LEU A 115 -1.68 15.94 -13.60
N ALA A 116 -1.07 14.98 -12.90
CA ALA A 116 0.24 15.16 -12.26
C ALA A 116 1.34 15.47 -13.27
N ILE A 117 1.39 14.74 -14.41
CA ILE A 117 2.34 14.98 -15.50
C ILE A 117 2.15 16.39 -16.09
N ARG A 118 0.91 16.77 -16.40
CA ARG A 118 0.57 18.09 -16.97
C ARG A 118 1.01 19.22 -16.05
N ASN A 119 0.84 19.06 -14.75
CA ASN A 119 1.19 20.08 -13.75
C ASN A 119 2.63 19.93 -13.22
N LYS A 120 3.42 18.96 -13.72
CA LYS A 120 4.81 18.67 -13.32
C LYS A 120 4.93 18.39 -11.81
N LEU A 121 3.98 17.65 -11.26
CA LEU A 121 3.91 17.32 -9.85
C LEU A 121 4.42 15.89 -9.58
N CYS A 122 5.18 15.74 -8.51
CA CYS A 122 5.66 14.45 -8.04
C CYS A 122 4.60 13.79 -7.18
N VAL A 123 4.20 12.56 -7.52
CA VAL A 123 3.24 11.76 -6.76
C VAL A 123 3.87 10.44 -6.37
N ALA A 124 3.92 10.16 -5.07
CA ALA A 124 4.27 8.87 -4.52
C ALA A 124 3.01 8.09 -4.12
N VAL A 125 3.10 6.77 -4.15
CA VAL A 125 2.07 5.88 -3.58
C VAL A 125 2.72 5.04 -2.48
N ASP A 126 2.02 4.90 -1.36
CA ASP A 126 2.56 4.21 -0.18
C ASP A 126 2.54 2.68 -0.34
N PHE A 127 3.39 2.20 -1.25
CA PHE A 127 3.76 0.80 -1.36
C PHE A 127 5.00 0.54 -0.48
N GLU A 128 4.83 0.69 0.82
CA GLU A 128 5.88 0.69 1.83
C GLU A 128 6.71 -0.59 1.86
N TYR A 129 6.19 -1.73 1.37
CA TYR A 129 6.96 -2.97 1.27
C TYR A 129 8.20 -2.82 0.39
N ARG A 130 8.17 -1.95 -0.63
CA ARG A 130 9.35 -1.64 -1.44
C ARG A 130 10.48 -1.00 -0.63
N ALA A 131 10.19 -0.40 0.51
CA ALA A 131 11.16 0.23 1.40
C ALA A 131 11.67 -0.69 2.52
N VAL A 132 11.10 -1.89 2.67
CA VAL A 132 11.54 -2.87 3.68
C VAL A 132 12.88 -3.51 3.27
N PRO A 133 13.89 -3.58 4.16
CA PRO A 133 15.24 -4.03 3.85
C PRO A 133 15.31 -5.36 3.10
N VAL A 134 14.63 -6.40 3.58
CA VAL A 134 14.70 -7.74 2.96
C VAL A 134 14.02 -7.80 1.58
N PHE A 135 13.02 -6.95 1.31
CA PHE A 135 12.44 -6.82 -0.04
C PHE A 135 13.41 -6.13 -0.99
N GLN A 136 14.13 -5.11 -0.53
CA GLN A 136 15.20 -4.45 -1.29
C GLN A 136 16.33 -5.43 -1.59
N GLN A 137 16.71 -6.25 -0.62
CA GLN A 137 17.73 -7.28 -0.78
C GLN A 137 17.29 -8.34 -1.79
N LEU A 138 16.04 -8.81 -1.73
CA LEU A 138 15.48 -9.72 -2.74
C LEU A 138 15.50 -9.10 -4.13
N ALA A 139 15.10 -7.83 -4.27
CA ALA A 139 15.15 -7.11 -5.54
C ALA A 139 16.58 -7.06 -6.11
N ALA A 140 17.59 -6.78 -5.27
CA ALA A 140 18.98 -6.77 -5.68
C ALA A 140 19.49 -8.16 -6.13
N LEU A 141 19.09 -9.24 -5.44
CA LEU A 141 19.43 -10.61 -5.83
C LEU A 141 18.81 -10.99 -7.18
N LEU A 142 17.54 -10.62 -7.40
CA LEU A 142 16.86 -10.86 -8.68
C LEU A 142 17.50 -10.07 -9.82
N ALA A 143 17.80 -8.78 -9.61
CA ALA A 143 18.48 -7.94 -10.58
C ALA A 143 19.91 -8.46 -10.90
N GLY A 144 20.57 -9.10 -9.91
CA GLY A 144 21.87 -9.78 -10.08
C GLY A 144 21.77 -11.14 -10.77
N GLY A 145 20.59 -11.59 -11.20
CA GLY A 145 20.38 -12.84 -11.92
C GLY A 145 20.41 -14.10 -11.05
N MET A 146 20.30 -13.97 -9.71
CA MET A 146 20.40 -15.08 -8.76
C MET A 146 19.37 -16.19 -9.03
N LEU A 147 18.19 -15.85 -9.49
CA LEU A 147 17.11 -16.82 -9.78
C LEU A 147 17.37 -17.60 -11.08
N GLY A 148 18.14 -17.02 -12.02
CA GLY A 148 18.22 -17.51 -13.38
C GLY A 148 16.89 -17.31 -14.11
N GLU A 149 16.52 -18.30 -14.96
CA GLU A 149 15.22 -18.31 -15.62
C GLU A 149 14.11 -18.60 -14.60
N PRO A 150 13.13 -17.71 -14.41
CA PRO A 150 12.02 -17.97 -13.50
C PRO A 150 11.05 -18.99 -14.07
N TRP A 151 10.59 -19.94 -13.24
CA TRP A 151 9.70 -21.03 -13.65
C TRP A 151 8.31 -20.93 -13.02
N LEU A 152 8.24 -20.47 -11.75
CA LEU A 152 7.00 -20.37 -10.99
C LEU A 152 7.15 -19.30 -9.92
N VAL A 153 6.09 -18.53 -9.70
CA VAL A 153 5.96 -17.61 -8.57
C VAL A 153 4.72 -17.95 -7.76
N LYS A 154 4.86 -17.92 -6.44
CA LYS A 154 3.75 -18.15 -5.52
C LYS A 154 3.75 -17.08 -4.43
N LEU A 155 2.59 -16.46 -4.18
CA LEU A 155 2.40 -15.52 -3.10
C LEU A 155 1.18 -15.91 -2.27
N ASP A 156 1.42 -16.33 -1.03
CA ASP A 156 0.37 -16.56 -0.03
C ASP A 156 0.37 -15.41 0.97
N TRP A 157 -0.77 -14.76 1.17
CA TRP A 157 -0.95 -13.74 2.21
C TRP A 157 -2.21 -14.05 3.02
N LEU A 158 -2.02 -14.87 4.05
CA LEU A 158 -3.09 -15.50 4.80
C LEU A 158 -3.09 -14.99 6.24
N MET A 159 -4.05 -14.13 6.57
CA MET A 159 -4.16 -13.42 7.86
C MET A 159 -5.50 -13.65 8.53
N ALA A 160 -5.55 -13.42 9.85
CA ALA A 160 -6.78 -13.40 10.64
C ALA A 160 -7.27 -11.99 10.98
N SER A 161 -6.76 -10.95 10.31
CA SER A 161 -7.00 -9.55 10.66
C SER A 161 -8.49 -9.15 10.66
N ARG A 162 -9.32 -9.88 9.94
CA ARG A 162 -10.78 -9.69 9.85
C ARG A 162 -11.59 -10.94 10.23
N ALA A 163 -10.96 -11.97 10.79
CA ALA A 163 -11.62 -13.24 11.17
C ALA A 163 -12.60 -13.13 12.34
N ASP A 164 -12.51 -12.06 13.12
CA ASP A 164 -13.49 -11.75 14.16
C ASP A 164 -14.73 -11.07 13.54
N ALA A 165 -15.86 -11.77 13.54
CA ALA A 165 -17.13 -11.28 13.00
C ALA A 165 -17.73 -10.14 13.84
N SER A 166 -17.30 -9.97 15.10
CA SER A 166 -17.78 -8.88 15.97
C SER A 166 -17.16 -7.52 15.66
N ARG A 167 -16.14 -7.47 14.78
CA ARG A 167 -15.55 -6.18 14.32
C ARG A 167 -16.61 -5.33 13.65
N PRO A 168 -16.63 -3.99 13.90
CA PRO A 168 -17.62 -3.10 13.33
C PRO A 168 -17.61 -3.12 11.80
N TRP A 169 -18.80 -3.00 11.22
CA TRP A 169 -19.00 -2.71 9.81
C TRP A 169 -18.41 -1.33 9.46
N THR A 170 -17.65 -1.25 8.40
CA THR A 170 -16.95 -0.04 7.93
C THR A 170 -16.91 -0.04 6.40
N TRP A 171 -16.28 0.95 5.78
CA TRP A 171 -16.00 0.99 4.35
C TRP A 171 -15.32 -0.30 3.83
N TYR A 172 -14.50 -0.94 4.67
CA TYR A 172 -13.82 -2.21 4.32
C TYR A 172 -14.80 -3.35 4.02
N SER A 173 -16.00 -3.27 4.53
CA SER A 173 -17.08 -4.26 4.30
C SER A 173 -17.82 -4.07 2.99
N GLN A 174 -17.50 -3.01 2.24
CA GLN A 174 -18.22 -2.58 1.05
C GLN A 174 -17.30 -2.61 -0.18
N ALA A 175 -17.65 -3.40 -1.19
CA ALA A 175 -16.91 -3.47 -2.45
C ALA A 175 -16.91 -2.10 -3.18
N ALA A 176 -18.06 -1.39 -3.16
CA ALA A 176 -18.21 -0.08 -3.77
C ALA A 176 -17.35 1.03 -3.13
N GLU A 177 -16.89 0.83 -1.89
CA GLU A 177 -15.99 1.76 -1.18
C GLU A 177 -14.50 1.37 -1.30
N GLY A 178 -14.19 0.36 -2.12
CA GLY A 178 -12.83 -0.18 -2.28
C GLY A 178 -12.40 -1.13 -1.15
N GLY A 179 -13.37 -1.65 -0.40
CA GLY A 179 -13.14 -2.64 0.66
C GLY A 179 -12.69 -3.99 0.13
N GLY A 180 -12.54 -4.94 1.06
CA GLY A 180 -12.15 -6.31 0.77
C GLY A 180 -10.65 -6.57 0.76
N VAL A 181 -10.31 -7.83 0.55
CA VAL A 181 -8.92 -8.30 0.60
C VAL A 181 -8.11 -7.83 -0.60
N LEU A 182 -8.74 -7.64 -1.77
CA LEU A 182 -8.05 -7.09 -2.95
C LEU A 182 -7.58 -5.66 -2.71
N GLY A 183 -8.45 -4.79 -2.20
CA GLY A 183 -8.04 -3.42 -1.86
C GLY A 183 -7.00 -3.36 -0.76
N ALA A 184 -7.11 -4.21 0.26
CA ALA A 184 -6.21 -4.17 1.42
C ALA A 184 -4.86 -4.84 1.18
N LEU A 185 -4.83 -6.04 0.60
CA LEU A 185 -3.65 -6.85 0.38
C LEU A 185 -3.31 -7.01 -1.10
N GLY A 186 -4.32 -7.10 -1.97
CA GLY A 186 -4.13 -7.34 -3.40
C GLY A 186 -3.31 -6.26 -4.08
N THR A 187 -3.57 -4.98 -3.79
CA THR A 187 -2.79 -3.87 -4.35
C THR A 187 -1.30 -3.96 -4.01
N HIS A 188 -0.95 -4.34 -2.77
CA HIS A 188 0.44 -4.60 -2.39
C HIS A 188 1.01 -5.86 -3.05
N ALA A 189 0.24 -6.95 -3.07
CA ALA A 189 0.68 -8.21 -3.65
C ALA A 189 1.02 -8.04 -5.14
N PHE A 190 0.17 -7.36 -5.89
CA PHE A 190 0.40 -7.08 -7.30
C PHE A 190 1.53 -6.08 -7.53
N ASP A 191 1.67 -5.06 -6.68
CA ASP A 191 2.81 -4.15 -6.75
C ASP A 191 4.13 -4.88 -6.52
N ILE A 192 4.21 -5.75 -5.52
CA ILE A 192 5.39 -6.57 -5.23
C ILE A 192 5.75 -7.47 -6.43
N LEU A 193 4.77 -8.14 -7.02
CA LEU A 193 5.00 -9.03 -8.16
C LEU A 193 5.44 -8.26 -9.42
N ASN A 194 4.75 -7.16 -9.73
CA ASN A 194 5.11 -6.30 -10.86
C ASN A 194 6.51 -5.70 -10.70
N TRP A 195 6.90 -5.33 -9.50
CA TRP A 195 8.22 -4.77 -9.20
C TRP A 195 9.34 -5.81 -9.27
N LEU A 196 9.13 -7.00 -8.67
CA LEU A 196 10.19 -7.97 -8.50
C LEU A 196 10.39 -8.88 -9.72
N VAL A 197 9.32 -9.14 -10.47
CA VAL A 197 9.34 -10.08 -11.59
C VAL A 197 9.01 -9.39 -12.91
N GLY A 198 7.93 -8.60 -12.93
CA GLY A 198 7.49 -7.84 -14.09
C GLY A 198 5.98 -7.82 -14.26
N PRO A 199 5.46 -7.16 -15.31
CA PRO A 199 4.03 -6.93 -15.51
C PRO A 199 3.23 -8.24 -15.48
N ALA A 200 2.09 -8.21 -14.77
CA ALA A 200 1.19 -9.34 -14.61
C ALA A 200 -0.04 -9.24 -15.52
N GLU A 201 -0.49 -10.38 -16.02
CA GLU A 201 -1.76 -10.57 -16.72
C GLU A 201 -2.63 -11.59 -15.95
N LEU A 202 -3.92 -11.29 -15.75
CA LEU A 202 -4.85 -12.15 -15.03
C LEU A 202 -5.35 -13.29 -15.94
N HIS A 203 -5.24 -14.53 -15.46
CA HIS A 203 -5.85 -15.71 -16.09
C HIS A 203 -7.16 -16.09 -15.46
N ALA A 204 -7.19 -16.19 -14.11
CA ALA A 204 -8.38 -16.60 -13.37
C ALA A 204 -8.39 -16.00 -11.99
N ALA A 205 -9.59 -15.73 -11.48
CA ALA A 205 -9.81 -15.30 -10.09
C ALA A 205 -11.06 -15.94 -9.53
N ARG A 206 -11.01 -16.34 -8.25
CA ARG A 206 -12.16 -16.72 -7.45
C ARG A 206 -12.17 -15.91 -6.18
N LEU A 207 -13.21 -15.09 -6.02
CA LEU A 207 -13.41 -14.26 -4.84
C LEU A 207 -14.52 -14.86 -3.99
N SER A 208 -14.43 -14.71 -2.66
CA SER A 208 -15.51 -15.12 -1.77
C SER A 208 -15.55 -14.28 -0.51
N THR A 209 -16.77 -14.20 0.09
CA THR A 209 -17.03 -13.49 1.33
C THR A 209 -17.50 -14.50 2.38
N ALA A 210 -16.63 -14.84 3.34
CA ALA A 210 -16.92 -15.80 4.39
C ALA A 210 -17.73 -15.14 5.54
N ILE A 211 -17.43 -13.88 5.89
CA ILE A 211 -18.16 -13.12 6.90
C ILE A 211 -19.13 -12.16 6.20
N ARG A 212 -20.40 -12.58 6.12
CA ARG A 212 -21.42 -11.90 5.32
C ARG A 212 -22.13 -10.74 6.02
N GLU A 213 -21.94 -10.60 7.35
CA GLU A 213 -22.57 -9.54 8.14
C GLU A 213 -21.65 -9.08 9.26
N ARG A 214 -21.72 -7.80 9.60
CA ARG A 214 -20.99 -7.22 10.72
C ARG A 214 -21.85 -6.20 11.47
N PRO A 215 -21.62 -6.01 12.81
CA PRO A 215 -22.39 -5.04 13.60
C PRO A 215 -22.13 -3.61 13.11
N LEU A 216 -23.20 -2.83 12.93
CA LEU A 216 -23.11 -1.41 12.62
C LEU A 216 -22.59 -0.63 13.83
N ALA A 217 -21.67 0.33 13.59
CA ALA A 217 -21.13 1.17 14.65
C ALA A 217 -22.23 2.07 15.24
N GLY A 218 -22.37 2.12 16.57
CA GLY A 218 -23.32 2.98 17.26
C GLY A 218 -24.61 2.30 17.71
N ALA A 219 -24.86 1.04 17.37
CA ALA A 219 -26.03 0.28 17.84
C ALA A 219 -25.90 -0.18 19.32
N LYS A 220 -25.40 0.69 20.22
CA LYS A 220 -25.38 0.45 21.66
C LYS A 220 -26.73 0.88 22.24
N GLY A 221 -27.64 -0.09 22.43
CA GLY A 221 -28.88 0.10 23.20
C GLY A 221 -30.05 -0.66 22.61
N ALA A 222 -30.55 -1.65 23.38
CA ALA A 222 -31.73 -2.47 23.13
C ALA A 222 -31.60 -3.56 22.07
N GLY A 223 -31.33 -4.77 22.50
CA GLY A 223 -31.69 -6.06 21.89
C GLY A 223 -31.40 -6.21 20.39
N ALA A 224 -30.45 -7.01 19.99
CA ALA A 224 -29.93 -7.26 18.65
C ALA A 224 -29.25 -6.03 18.01
N SER A 225 -27.91 -5.98 18.02
CA SER A 225 -27.13 -5.00 17.25
C SER A 225 -27.56 -5.06 15.80
N ALA A 226 -27.95 -3.93 15.20
CA ALA A 226 -28.23 -3.87 13.77
C ALA A 226 -26.99 -4.32 13.00
N MET A 227 -27.17 -5.24 12.05
CA MET A 227 -26.12 -5.83 11.23
C MET A 227 -26.10 -5.16 9.85
N GLY A 228 -24.91 -4.91 9.32
CA GLY A 228 -24.71 -4.46 7.95
C GLY A 228 -24.18 -5.61 7.10
N ALA A 229 -24.73 -5.75 5.89
CA ALA A 229 -24.27 -6.76 4.93
C ALA A 229 -22.84 -6.45 4.47
N VAL A 230 -22.04 -7.50 4.27
CA VAL A 230 -20.68 -7.45 3.73
C VAL A 230 -20.71 -8.03 2.32
N ASP A 231 -20.41 -7.21 1.33
CA ASP A 231 -20.33 -7.60 -0.08
C ASP A 231 -18.90 -7.60 -0.62
N ALA A 232 -17.96 -7.04 0.15
CA ALA A 232 -16.53 -7.07 -0.18
C ALA A 232 -15.94 -8.46 0.12
N GLU A 233 -15.05 -8.90 -0.76
CA GLU A 233 -14.36 -10.19 -0.65
C GLU A 233 -13.36 -10.21 0.52
N ASP A 234 -13.33 -11.30 1.28
CA ASP A 234 -12.33 -11.54 2.33
C ASP A 234 -11.35 -12.70 1.99
N ILE A 235 -11.58 -13.36 0.85
CA ILE A 235 -10.72 -14.39 0.26
C ILE A 235 -10.62 -14.16 -1.25
N ALA A 236 -9.38 -14.23 -1.80
CA ALA A 236 -9.13 -14.20 -3.23
C ALA A 236 -8.09 -15.27 -3.62
N LEU A 237 -8.45 -16.13 -4.57
CA LEU A 237 -7.58 -17.13 -5.19
C LEU A 237 -7.37 -16.69 -6.64
N ILE A 238 -6.12 -16.47 -7.05
CA ILE A 238 -5.81 -15.78 -8.31
C ILE A 238 -4.69 -16.52 -9.04
N GLN A 239 -4.82 -16.65 -10.34
CA GLN A 239 -3.82 -17.17 -11.26
C GLN A 239 -3.41 -16.07 -12.25
N LEU A 240 -2.11 -15.88 -12.41
CA LEU A 240 -1.51 -14.84 -13.26
C LEU A 240 -0.43 -15.44 -14.16
N ASP A 241 -0.13 -14.75 -15.26
CA ASP A 241 1.18 -14.79 -15.92
C ASP A 241 1.93 -13.49 -15.63
N LEU A 242 3.18 -13.61 -15.21
CA LEU A 242 4.11 -12.49 -15.11
C LEU A 242 4.99 -12.48 -16.36
N SER A 243 5.37 -11.30 -16.84
CA SER A 243 6.33 -11.14 -17.93
C SER A 243 7.68 -10.74 -17.35
N ASP A 244 8.67 -11.65 -17.43
CA ASP A 244 10.01 -11.32 -16.94
C ASP A 244 10.73 -10.28 -17.85
N SER A 245 11.93 -9.87 -17.46
CA SER A 245 12.72 -8.87 -18.19
C SER A 245 13.08 -9.25 -19.64
N LEU A 246 12.93 -10.52 -19.99
CA LEU A 246 13.13 -11.06 -21.35
C LEU A 246 11.80 -11.30 -22.08
N GLY A 247 10.67 -10.92 -21.49
CA GLY A 247 9.34 -11.11 -22.05
C GLY A 247 8.83 -12.57 -21.99
N ARG A 248 9.46 -13.44 -21.18
CA ARG A 248 9.00 -14.83 -20.99
C ARG A 248 7.83 -14.84 -19.99
N ARG A 249 6.85 -15.68 -20.26
CA ARG A 249 5.70 -15.86 -19.36
C ARG A 249 6.08 -16.78 -18.19
N VAL A 250 5.81 -16.30 -16.98
CA VAL A 250 6.07 -16.99 -15.72
C VAL A 250 4.75 -17.21 -15.01
N PRO A 251 4.26 -18.45 -14.87
CA PRO A 251 3.03 -18.73 -14.15
C PRO A 251 3.15 -18.30 -12.69
N ALA A 252 2.08 -17.67 -12.16
CA ALA A 252 2.04 -17.21 -10.78
C ALA A 252 0.70 -17.53 -10.13
N GLN A 253 0.75 -17.88 -8.84
CA GLN A 253 -0.41 -18.10 -8.00
C GLN A 253 -0.39 -17.14 -6.81
N VAL A 254 -1.51 -16.43 -6.58
CA VAL A 254 -1.69 -15.52 -5.46
C VAL A 254 -2.90 -15.94 -4.64
N ASN A 255 -2.71 -16.18 -3.35
CA ASN A 255 -3.77 -16.52 -2.41
C ASN A 255 -3.82 -15.46 -1.32
N LEU A 256 -4.92 -14.72 -1.24
CA LEU A 256 -5.13 -13.66 -0.25
C LEU A 256 -6.30 -14.02 0.66
N SER A 257 -6.12 -13.83 1.97
CA SER A 257 -7.23 -13.96 2.92
C SER A 257 -7.00 -13.06 4.14
N SER A 258 -8.07 -12.38 4.55
CA SER A 258 -8.11 -11.61 5.79
C SER A 258 -8.83 -12.34 6.94
N VAL A 259 -9.33 -13.55 6.70
CA VAL A 259 -10.15 -14.33 7.65
C VAL A 259 -9.56 -15.70 8.00
N THR A 260 -8.35 -15.99 7.57
CA THR A 260 -7.66 -17.27 7.83
C THR A 260 -7.08 -17.27 9.23
N ARG A 261 -7.77 -17.91 10.18
CA ARG A 261 -7.27 -18.09 11.56
C ARG A 261 -6.03 -18.99 11.56
N ALA A 262 -5.00 -18.59 12.33
CA ALA A 262 -3.69 -19.26 12.35
C ALA A 262 -3.06 -19.36 10.94
N GLY A 263 -3.38 -18.43 10.04
CA GLY A 263 -2.74 -18.34 8.73
C GLY A 263 -1.24 -18.11 8.87
N ARG A 264 -0.47 -18.66 7.93
CA ARG A 264 1.00 -18.63 7.99
C ARG A 264 1.62 -17.24 7.70
N GLY A 265 0.83 -16.20 7.46
CA GLY A 265 1.30 -14.85 7.17
C GLY A 265 1.50 -14.58 5.68
N CYS A 266 2.54 -13.80 5.34
CA CYS A 266 2.88 -13.45 3.98
C CYS A 266 4.13 -14.21 3.52
N TRP A 267 4.03 -14.93 2.41
CA TRP A 267 5.12 -15.73 1.86
C TRP A 267 5.15 -15.61 0.34
N LEU A 268 6.27 -15.09 -0.17
CA LEU A 268 6.60 -15.02 -1.58
C LEU A 268 7.68 -16.06 -1.88
N GLU A 269 7.37 -16.97 -2.79
CA GLU A 269 8.25 -18.07 -3.21
C GLU A 269 8.52 -17.90 -4.72
N LEU A 270 9.80 -17.82 -5.09
CA LEU A 270 10.26 -17.66 -6.47
C LEU A 270 11.13 -18.87 -6.81
N TYR A 271 10.69 -19.63 -7.80
CA TYR A 271 11.37 -20.84 -8.26
C TYR A 271 11.98 -20.57 -9.64
N GLY A 272 13.26 -20.79 -9.79
CA GLY A 272 13.98 -20.62 -11.05
C GLY A 272 15.04 -21.67 -11.28
N ARG A 273 15.71 -21.56 -12.42
CA ARG A 273 16.70 -22.55 -12.85
C ARG A 273 17.91 -22.61 -11.93
N GLU A 274 18.37 -21.47 -11.41
CA GLU A 274 19.62 -21.36 -10.65
C GLU A 274 19.39 -21.32 -9.12
N ALA A 275 18.17 -20.97 -8.69
CA ALA A 275 17.84 -20.88 -7.26
C ALA A 275 16.33 -20.95 -7.01
N THR A 276 16.00 -21.22 -5.75
CA THR A 276 14.72 -20.89 -5.12
C THR A 276 14.95 -19.78 -4.10
N LEU A 277 14.14 -18.74 -4.16
CA LEU A 277 14.15 -17.64 -3.19
C LEU A 277 12.82 -17.62 -2.46
N VAL A 278 12.87 -17.58 -1.12
CA VAL A 278 11.67 -17.54 -0.27
C VAL A 278 11.78 -16.33 0.66
N LEU A 279 10.85 -15.40 0.51
CA LEU A 279 10.71 -14.24 1.39
C LEU A 279 9.39 -14.33 2.12
N GLY A 280 9.37 -14.15 3.44
CA GLY A 280 8.11 -14.15 4.15
C GLY A 280 8.20 -13.87 5.63
N SER A 281 7.03 -13.74 6.25
CA SER A 281 6.85 -13.55 7.68
C SER A 281 5.51 -14.09 8.15
N ALA A 282 5.53 -14.73 9.32
CA ALA A 282 4.33 -15.02 10.10
C ALA A 282 3.91 -13.81 10.97
N ASN A 283 4.85 -12.91 11.28
CA ASN A 283 4.62 -11.68 12.05
C ASN A 283 4.62 -10.46 11.13
N GLN A 284 3.44 -9.92 10.82
CA GLN A 284 3.28 -8.76 9.94
C GLN A 284 3.08 -7.44 10.68
N ALA A 285 3.15 -7.46 12.00
CA ALA A 285 3.16 -6.25 12.81
C ALA A 285 4.56 -5.60 12.89
N ASP A 286 5.61 -6.40 12.66
CA ASP A 286 7.00 -5.95 12.73
C ASP A 286 7.69 -6.09 11.36
N TYR A 287 7.66 -5.04 10.56
CA TYR A 287 8.30 -4.98 9.24
C TYR A 287 9.83 -4.87 9.30
N VAL A 288 10.40 -4.63 10.48
CA VAL A 288 11.85 -4.56 10.65
C VAL A 288 12.46 -5.94 10.81
N HIS A 289 11.86 -6.76 11.70
CA HIS A 289 12.37 -8.08 12.06
C HIS A 289 11.44 -9.23 11.64
N GLY A 290 10.22 -8.91 11.18
CA GLY A 290 9.20 -9.91 10.87
C GLY A 290 9.47 -10.68 9.57
N PHE A 291 10.06 -10.05 8.56
CA PHE A 291 10.35 -10.69 7.29
C PHE A 291 11.73 -11.33 7.26
N GLN A 292 11.79 -12.52 6.65
CA GLN A 292 13.02 -13.30 6.46
C GLN A 292 13.17 -13.66 4.99
N LEU A 293 14.42 -13.74 4.54
CA LEU A 293 14.79 -14.21 3.20
C LEU A 293 15.59 -15.48 3.32
N ALA A 294 15.29 -16.44 2.47
CA ALA A 294 16.05 -17.69 2.37
C ALA A 294 16.30 -18.04 0.91
N ILE A 295 17.37 -18.77 0.65
CA ILE A 295 17.82 -19.21 -0.67
C ILE A 295 18.16 -20.70 -0.66
N SER A 296 17.86 -21.39 -1.76
CA SER A 296 18.36 -22.72 -2.08
C SER A 296 18.93 -22.71 -3.49
N ARG A 297 20.09 -23.35 -3.69
CA ARG A 297 20.64 -23.65 -5.01
C ARG A 297 20.41 -25.11 -5.37
N PRO A 298 20.58 -25.52 -6.65
CA PRO A 298 20.42 -26.91 -7.05
C PRO A 298 21.23 -27.87 -6.15
N GLY A 299 20.55 -28.82 -5.54
CA GLY A 299 21.15 -29.80 -4.61
C GLY A 299 21.40 -29.29 -3.18
N GLU A 300 21.09 -28.04 -2.86
CA GLU A 300 21.23 -27.49 -1.52
C GLU A 300 19.89 -27.35 -0.80
N PRO A 301 19.86 -27.45 0.55
CA PRO A 301 18.67 -27.11 1.31
C PRO A 301 18.43 -25.60 1.34
N LEU A 302 17.20 -25.20 1.61
CA LEU A 302 16.84 -23.80 1.85
C LEU A 302 17.58 -23.27 3.09
N ARG A 303 18.33 -22.16 2.93
CA ARG A 303 19.13 -21.54 3.99
C ARG A 303 18.77 -20.07 4.15
N PRO A 304 18.72 -19.53 5.39
CA PRO A 304 18.51 -18.10 5.62
C PRO A 304 19.62 -17.27 4.93
N VAL A 305 19.18 -16.14 4.34
CA VAL A 305 20.08 -15.09 3.85
C VAL A 305 20.14 -14.02 4.95
N PRO A 306 21.33 -13.72 5.50
CA PRO A 306 21.48 -12.65 6.48
C PRO A 306 21.00 -11.31 5.91
N ALA A 307 20.32 -10.51 6.74
CA ALA A 307 19.93 -9.16 6.34
C ALA A 307 21.15 -8.30 6.02
N ASP A 308 21.11 -7.56 4.91
CA ASP A 308 22.18 -6.64 4.54
C ASP A 308 22.19 -5.42 5.49
N PRO A 309 23.27 -5.22 6.27
CA PRO A 309 23.35 -4.08 7.19
C PRO A 309 23.26 -2.71 6.49
N ALA A 310 23.67 -2.62 5.21
CA ALA A 310 23.57 -1.39 4.43
C ALA A 310 22.13 -0.96 4.16
N LEU A 311 21.18 -1.90 4.20
CA LEU A 311 19.76 -1.65 4.03
C LEU A 311 19.01 -1.41 5.35
N ALA A 312 19.69 -1.53 6.50
CA ALA A 312 19.05 -1.32 7.80
C ALA A 312 18.41 0.06 7.93
N PHE A 313 17.37 0.17 8.75
CA PHE A 313 16.82 1.47 9.11
C PHE A 313 17.70 2.13 10.17
N GLY A 314 17.93 3.44 10.04
CA GLY A 314 18.66 4.21 11.04
C GLY A 314 17.90 4.36 12.37
N ARG A 315 16.57 4.24 12.31
CA ARG A 315 15.66 4.26 13.46
C ARG A 315 14.48 3.33 13.23
N THR A 316 13.95 2.77 14.32
CA THR A 316 12.74 1.94 14.35
C THR A 316 11.78 2.42 15.43
N TRP A 317 10.53 2.03 15.33
CA TRP A 317 9.44 2.36 16.26
C TRP A 317 8.73 1.07 16.71
N GLU A 318 7.94 1.17 17.75
CA GLU A 318 7.05 0.08 18.19
C GLU A 318 6.06 -0.29 17.08
N ASP A 319 5.50 0.70 16.36
CA ASP A 319 4.78 0.45 15.11
C ASP A 319 5.78 0.25 13.97
N GLY A 320 6.00 -1.01 13.59
CA GLY A 320 6.96 -1.40 12.56
C GLY A 320 6.70 -0.81 11.16
N ARG A 321 5.51 -0.20 10.93
CA ARG A 321 5.15 0.44 9.65
C ARG A 321 5.82 1.79 9.46
N ILE A 322 6.20 2.48 10.54
CA ILE A 322 6.74 3.85 10.46
C ILE A 322 8.08 3.89 9.73
N ALA A 323 8.98 2.95 9.99
CA ALA A 323 10.33 2.96 9.42
C ALA A 323 10.33 2.84 7.87
N PRO A 324 9.64 1.88 7.24
CA PRO A 324 9.55 1.82 5.77
C PRO A 324 8.82 3.03 5.17
N VAL A 325 7.76 3.53 5.81
CA VAL A 325 7.06 4.74 5.35
C VAL A 325 7.99 5.96 5.43
N CYS A 326 8.78 6.13 6.50
CA CYS A 326 9.77 7.20 6.62
C CYS A 326 10.81 7.14 5.49
N ARG A 327 11.33 5.96 5.14
CA ARG A 327 12.24 5.77 4.00
C ARG A 327 11.58 6.15 2.68
N LEU A 328 10.34 5.73 2.44
CA LEU A 328 9.58 6.07 1.24
C LEU A 328 9.34 7.58 1.13
N ILE A 329 9.00 8.24 2.25
CA ILE A 329 8.88 9.71 2.34
C ILE A 329 10.20 10.38 1.97
N GLY A 330 11.34 9.85 2.42
CA GLY A 330 12.66 10.37 2.05
C GLY A 330 12.91 10.31 0.53
N TRP A 331 12.57 9.19 -0.11
CA TRP A 331 12.66 9.04 -1.57
C TRP A 331 11.73 10.03 -2.30
N TRP A 332 10.50 10.18 -1.81
CA TRP A 332 9.54 11.12 -2.38
C TRP A 332 9.98 12.57 -2.23
N ALA A 333 10.44 13.00 -1.06
CA ALA A 333 10.95 14.34 -0.82
C ALA A 333 12.15 14.65 -1.73
N GLN A 334 13.06 13.69 -1.92
CA GLN A 334 14.18 13.82 -2.84
C GLN A 334 13.70 13.94 -4.30
N ALA A 335 12.83 13.04 -4.75
CA ALA A 335 12.28 13.07 -6.11
C ALA A 335 11.56 14.40 -6.40
N THR A 336 10.80 14.91 -5.42
CA THR A 336 10.12 16.21 -5.51
C THR A 336 11.10 17.36 -5.70
N ARG A 337 12.19 17.40 -4.93
CA ARG A 337 13.22 18.45 -5.05
C ARG A 337 13.97 18.38 -6.39
N GLU A 338 14.19 17.18 -6.89
CA GLU A 338 14.88 16.94 -8.16
C GLU A 338 13.95 17.13 -9.37
N GLY A 339 12.65 17.36 -9.16
CA GLY A 339 11.65 17.50 -10.24
C GLY A 339 11.49 16.25 -11.09
N ARG A 340 11.76 15.09 -10.53
CA ARG A 340 11.64 13.80 -11.24
C ARG A 340 10.42 12.99 -10.77
N PRO A 341 9.89 12.08 -11.59
CA PRO A 341 8.87 11.14 -11.17
C PRO A 341 9.34 10.28 -9.99
N MET A 342 8.41 9.92 -9.11
CA MET A 342 8.63 8.97 -8.03
C MET A 342 8.24 7.55 -8.46
N VAL A 343 9.02 6.57 -7.99
CA VAL A 343 8.70 5.13 -8.07
C VAL A 343 8.87 4.56 -6.65
N PRO A 344 7.80 3.99 -6.07
CA PRO A 344 6.48 3.77 -6.64
C PRO A 344 5.62 5.03 -6.72
N GLY A 345 4.87 5.14 -7.83
CA GLY A 345 3.98 6.25 -8.12
C GLY A 345 2.63 5.81 -8.71
N LEU A 346 1.99 6.69 -9.47
CA LEU A 346 0.66 6.43 -10.02
C LEU A 346 0.65 5.34 -11.10
N ALA A 347 1.75 5.14 -11.84
CA ALA A 347 1.85 4.07 -12.83
C ALA A 347 1.77 2.69 -12.17
N GLU A 348 2.52 2.47 -11.09
CA GLU A 348 2.52 1.23 -10.31
C GLU A 348 1.15 1.02 -9.64
N ALA A 349 0.55 2.09 -9.14
CA ALA A 349 -0.79 2.02 -8.55
C ALA A 349 -1.87 1.66 -9.59
N ALA A 350 -1.81 2.24 -10.80
CA ALA A 350 -2.75 1.91 -11.88
C ALA A 350 -2.60 0.45 -12.32
N ALA A 351 -1.36 -0.04 -12.46
CA ALA A 351 -1.10 -1.44 -12.80
C ALA A 351 -1.66 -2.41 -11.74
N SER A 352 -1.40 -2.13 -10.46
CA SER A 352 -1.88 -2.97 -9.35
C SER A 352 -3.40 -2.92 -9.21
N GLN A 353 -4.02 -1.73 -9.34
CA GLN A 353 -5.47 -1.57 -9.31
C GLN A 353 -6.14 -2.24 -10.51
N GLY A 354 -5.53 -2.18 -11.69
CA GLY A 354 -6.03 -2.84 -12.91
C GLY A 354 -6.17 -4.36 -12.74
N LEU A 355 -5.26 -4.99 -11.99
CA LEU A 355 -5.37 -6.41 -11.64
C LEU A 355 -6.49 -6.68 -10.62
N CYS A 356 -6.68 -5.79 -9.64
CA CYS A 356 -7.83 -5.87 -8.72
C CYS A 356 -9.15 -5.76 -9.49
N ASP A 357 -9.25 -4.80 -10.41
CA ASP A 357 -10.44 -4.58 -11.24
C ASP A 357 -10.70 -5.79 -12.15
N ALA A 358 -9.66 -6.34 -12.77
CA ALA A 358 -9.75 -7.54 -13.59
C ALA A 358 -10.22 -8.75 -12.77
N ALA A 359 -9.69 -8.95 -11.57
CA ALA A 359 -10.09 -10.04 -10.68
C ALA A 359 -11.57 -9.93 -10.26
N ARG A 360 -12.06 -8.73 -9.97
CA ARG A 360 -13.48 -8.50 -9.66
C ARG A 360 -14.40 -8.76 -10.86
N ARG A 361 -13.97 -8.38 -12.08
CA ARG A 361 -14.74 -8.67 -13.30
C ARG A 361 -14.72 -10.14 -13.71
N HIS A 362 -13.68 -10.87 -13.36
CA HIS A 362 -13.49 -12.27 -13.74
C HIS A 362 -14.36 -13.24 -12.92
N GLN A 363 -15.04 -12.78 -11.87
CA GLN A 363 -15.89 -13.65 -11.06
C GLN A 363 -16.92 -14.38 -11.93
N PRO A 364 -16.97 -15.73 -11.93
CA PRO A 364 -18.10 -16.42 -12.53
C PRO A 364 -19.35 -16.01 -11.76
N ILE A 365 -20.34 -15.47 -12.50
CA ILE A 365 -21.66 -15.17 -12.00
C ILE A 365 -22.31 -16.48 -11.57
N GLY A 366 -22.21 -16.79 -10.30
CA GLY A 366 -22.72 -18.02 -9.73
C GLY A 366 -22.43 -18.04 -8.24
N HIS A 367 -23.27 -17.38 -7.46
CA HIS A 367 -23.35 -17.67 -6.04
C HIS A 367 -23.97 -19.05 -5.84
N PRO A 368 -23.41 -19.94 -4.99
CA PRO A 368 -24.19 -21.06 -4.46
C PRO A 368 -25.27 -20.52 -3.51
#